data_ad383ef36208703d9dd868c9e71fc040
#
_entry.id   ad383ef36208703d9dd868c9e71fc040
#
_cell.length_a   1.000
_cell.length_b   1.000
_cell.length_c   1.000
_cell.angle_alpha   90.00
_cell.angle_beta   90.00
_cell.angle_gamma   90.00
#
_symmetry.space_group_name_H-M   'P 1'
#
loop_
_entity.id
_entity.type
_entity.pdbx_description
1 polymer ?
#
loop_
_entity_poly.entity_id
_entity_poly.type
_entity_poly.pdbx_seq_one_letter_code
_entity_poly.pdbx_strand_id
1 'polypeptide(L)'
;MGLISREIDAGRPVIGFGIIGPPEACVITGYRDGGETLLGWNFFQDMPEYASGIKKEPCGYFVRQGWYEHPDTVAVLALGERNGGLPDKRALLIDTLTYALTIMETPRVYERAAGCAAYDAWADALLSESEFPASAPLPLLMERLMCQLDGACMIGDRYQAHRF
;
A
#
# COMPACT_ATOMS: atom_id res chain seq x y z
N MET A 1 19.27 0.73 21.29
CA MET A 1 19.29 0.56 19.81
C MET A 1 17.86 0.30 19.39
N GLY A 2 17.31 1.09 18.48
CA GLY A 2 15.93 0.96 18.02
C GLY A 2 15.71 -0.27 17.13
N LEU A 3 14.44 -0.60 16.87
CA LEU A 3 14.07 -1.72 16.00
C LEU A 3 14.70 -1.57 14.61
N ILE A 4 14.56 -0.41 13.99
CA ILE A 4 15.06 -0.13 12.64
C ILE A 4 16.58 -0.32 12.57
N SER A 5 17.34 0.30 13.46
CA SER A 5 18.80 0.21 13.44
C SER A 5 19.29 -1.23 13.63
N ARG A 6 18.68 -1.99 14.52
CA ARG A 6 19.00 -3.40 14.72
C ARG A 6 18.80 -4.26 13.47
N GLU A 7 17.68 -4.05 12.75
CA GLU A 7 17.39 -4.83 11.54
C GLU A 7 18.32 -4.44 10.39
N ILE A 8 18.57 -3.14 10.22
CA ILE A 8 19.50 -2.65 9.18
C ILE A 8 20.93 -3.14 9.44
N ASP A 9 21.41 -3.11 10.70
CA ASP A 9 22.74 -3.62 11.06
C ASP A 9 22.86 -5.15 10.84
N ALA A 10 21.73 -5.85 10.92
CA ALA A 10 21.64 -7.27 10.57
C ALA A 10 21.46 -7.53 9.06
N GLY A 11 21.55 -6.50 8.22
CA GLY A 11 21.40 -6.60 6.76
C GLY A 11 19.97 -6.81 6.27
N ARG A 12 18.98 -6.52 7.11
CA ARG A 12 17.56 -6.67 6.77
C ARG A 12 16.89 -5.31 6.59
N PRO A 13 16.30 -5.02 5.42
CA PRO A 13 15.53 -3.80 5.24
C PRO A 13 14.26 -3.81 6.10
N VAL A 14 13.73 -2.61 6.36
CA VAL A 14 12.53 -2.39 7.15
C VAL A 14 11.49 -1.68 6.28
N ILE A 15 10.22 -1.98 6.45
CA ILE A 15 9.13 -1.27 5.79
C ILE A 15 8.62 -0.21 6.75
N GLY A 16 8.60 1.05 6.30
CA GLY A 16 7.96 2.17 7.01
C GLY A 16 6.69 2.60 6.30
N PHE A 17 5.73 3.13 7.05
CA PHE A 17 4.48 3.65 6.50
C PHE A 17 4.36 5.13 6.84
N GLY A 18 4.18 5.99 5.81
CA GLY A 18 4.02 7.43 5.96
C GLY A 18 5.31 8.19 6.29
N ILE A 19 6.46 7.68 5.89
CA ILE A 19 7.75 8.39 6.09
C ILE A 19 7.84 9.60 5.14
N ILE A 20 7.25 9.49 3.96
CA ILE A 20 7.11 10.55 2.94
C ILE A 20 5.72 10.43 2.33
N GLY A 21 4.97 11.53 2.29
CA GLY A 21 3.62 11.55 1.73
C GLY A 21 2.59 10.83 2.59
N PRO A 22 1.54 10.29 1.99
CA PRO A 22 0.49 9.57 2.68
C PRO A 22 1.03 8.29 3.36
N PRO A 23 0.24 7.61 4.24
CA PRO A 23 0.69 6.43 4.99
C PRO A 23 0.89 5.19 4.11
N GLU A 24 1.56 5.34 2.99
CA GLU A 24 1.96 4.28 2.08
C GLU A 24 3.31 3.68 2.46
N ALA A 25 3.55 2.46 2.02
CA ALA A 25 4.76 1.71 2.34
C ALA A 25 6.01 2.29 1.64
N CYS A 26 7.11 2.38 2.37
CA CYS A 26 8.44 2.64 1.83
C CYS A 26 9.45 1.61 2.34
N VAL A 27 10.54 1.44 1.62
CA VAL A 27 11.64 0.55 2.03
C VAL A 27 12.73 1.39 2.68
N ILE A 28 13.06 1.07 3.93
CA ILE A 28 14.15 1.68 4.70
C ILE A 28 15.34 0.74 4.64
N THR A 29 16.47 1.23 4.13
CA THR A 29 17.69 0.46 3.90
C THR A 29 18.89 0.97 4.68
N GLY A 30 18.74 2.11 5.34
CA GLY A 30 19.82 2.71 6.11
C GLY A 30 19.34 3.71 7.14
N TYR A 31 20.25 4.11 8.01
CA TYR A 31 20.02 5.15 9.00
C TYR A 31 21.30 5.94 9.31
N ARG A 32 21.16 7.12 9.91
CA ARG A 32 22.24 7.94 10.48
C ARG A 32 21.79 8.46 11.83
N ASP A 33 22.72 9.04 12.56
CA ASP A 33 22.51 9.75 13.83
C ASP A 33 21.74 8.89 14.85
N GLY A 34 22.12 7.60 14.96
CA GLY A 34 21.48 6.68 15.90
C GLY A 34 20.02 6.29 15.57
N GLY A 35 19.55 6.60 14.35
CA GLY A 35 18.17 6.33 13.91
C GLY A 35 17.30 7.59 13.76
N GLU A 36 17.84 8.78 14.06
CA GLU A 36 17.15 10.06 13.85
C GLU A 36 16.93 10.37 12.37
N THR A 37 17.80 9.84 11.51
CA THR A 37 17.75 10.04 10.07
C THR A 37 17.60 8.68 9.39
N LEU A 38 16.58 8.52 8.54
CA LEU A 38 16.37 7.32 7.73
C LEU A 38 16.77 7.55 6.28
N LEU A 39 17.27 6.48 5.65
CA LEU A 39 17.57 6.40 4.23
C LEU A 39 16.76 5.27 3.61
N GLY A 40 16.19 5.52 2.43
CA GLY A 40 15.37 4.51 1.80
C GLY A 40 14.80 4.96 0.46
N TRP A 41 13.82 4.22 0.01
CA TRP A 41 13.09 4.53 -1.22
C TRP A 41 11.58 4.57 -0.96
N ASN A 42 10.93 5.56 -1.55
CA ASN A 42 9.47 5.75 -1.47
C ASN A 42 8.94 6.17 -2.83
N PHE A 43 7.76 5.68 -3.19
CA PHE A 43 7.10 5.99 -4.45
C PHE A 43 6.83 7.51 -4.61
N PHE A 44 6.52 8.20 -3.52
CA PHE A 44 6.18 9.64 -3.50
C PHE A 44 7.38 10.58 -3.45
N GLN A 45 8.60 10.07 -3.27
CA GLN A 45 9.80 10.89 -3.08
C GLN A 45 10.15 11.79 -4.27
N ASP A 46 9.59 11.53 -5.46
CA ASP A 46 9.78 12.28 -6.69
C ASP A 46 8.53 13.08 -7.11
N MET A 47 7.42 12.94 -6.39
CA MET A 47 6.19 13.67 -6.68
C MET A 47 6.27 15.10 -6.13
N PRO A 48 5.99 16.13 -6.93
CA PRO A 48 6.12 17.53 -6.51
C PRO A 48 5.37 17.88 -5.22
N GLU A 49 4.21 17.25 -5.01
CA GLU A 49 3.35 17.48 -3.85
C GLU A 49 4.01 17.01 -2.54
N TYR A 50 4.86 15.99 -2.60
CA TYR A 50 5.47 15.36 -1.41
C TYR A 50 6.99 15.51 -1.34
N ALA A 51 7.64 15.85 -2.45
CA ALA A 51 9.11 15.94 -2.54
C ALA A 51 9.69 17.20 -1.87
N SER A 52 8.85 18.16 -1.50
CA SER A 52 9.31 19.41 -0.90
C SER A 52 10.10 19.14 0.39
N GLY A 53 11.36 19.62 0.42
CA GLY A 53 12.26 19.43 1.58
C GLY A 53 12.87 18.04 1.73
N ILE A 54 12.57 17.09 0.84
CA ILE A 54 13.19 15.77 0.86
C ILE A 54 14.57 15.83 0.20
N LYS A 55 15.61 15.57 0.97
CA LYS A 55 16.97 15.40 0.46
C LYS A 55 17.14 13.99 -0.10
N LYS A 56 18.05 13.85 -1.08
CA LYS A 56 18.40 12.56 -1.68
C LYS A 56 19.89 12.31 -1.67
N GLU A 57 20.25 11.05 -1.50
CA GLU A 57 21.60 10.57 -1.75
C GLU A 57 21.88 10.52 -3.27
N PRO A 58 23.16 10.49 -3.69
CA PRO A 58 23.50 10.31 -5.09
C PRO A 58 22.93 9.04 -5.73
N CYS A 59 22.68 8.00 -4.94
CA CYS A 59 22.05 6.75 -5.38
C CYS A 59 20.52 6.85 -5.54
N GLY A 60 19.90 8.01 -5.24
CA GLY A 60 18.48 8.25 -5.37
C GLY A 60 17.65 7.94 -4.12
N TYR A 61 18.27 7.45 -3.06
CA TYR A 61 17.54 7.21 -1.80
C TYR A 61 17.20 8.52 -1.09
N PHE A 62 15.99 8.60 -0.53
CA PHE A 62 15.62 9.73 0.33
C PHE A 62 16.46 9.76 1.61
N VAL A 63 16.61 10.95 2.15
CA VAL A 63 17.19 11.21 3.48
C VAL A 63 16.13 11.97 4.29
N ARG A 64 15.56 11.31 5.30
CA ARG A 64 14.50 11.87 6.15
C ARG A 64 14.97 11.95 7.60
N GLN A 65 15.25 13.17 8.07
CA GLN A 65 15.52 13.45 9.48
C GLN A 65 14.20 13.67 10.23
N GLY A 66 14.12 13.31 11.50
CA GLY A 66 12.94 13.50 12.33
C GLY A 66 11.70 12.77 11.81
N TRP A 67 11.88 11.65 11.17
CA TRP A 67 10.84 10.88 10.49
C TRP A 67 9.65 10.50 11.39
N TYR A 68 9.91 10.30 12.69
CA TYR A 68 8.90 9.94 13.69
C TYR A 68 8.01 11.12 14.13
N GLU A 69 8.40 12.35 13.80
CA GLU A 69 7.62 13.56 14.05
C GLU A 69 6.60 13.84 12.92
N HIS A 70 6.72 13.12 11.79
CA HIS A 70 5.80 13.30 10.67
C HIS A 70 4.42 12.73 11.02
N PRO A 71 3.34 13.50 10.85
CA PRO A 71 2.00 13.11 11.31
C PRO A 71 1.46 11.84 10.62
N ASP A 72 1.90 11.58 9.39
CA ASP A 72 1.47 10.42 8.61
C ASP A 72 2.32 9.17 8.89
N THR A 73 3.39 9.27 9.70
CA THR A 73 4.16 8.09 10.12
C THR A 73 3.35 7.26 11.11
N VAL A 74 2.80 6.15 10.62
CA VAL A 74 1.85 5.34 11.40
C VAL A 74 2.40 4.01 11.87
N ALA A 75 3.37 3.42 11.17
CA ALA A 75 3.91 2.12 11.51
C ALA A 75 5.29 1.84 10.92
N VAL A 76 5.96 0.86 11.53
CA VAL A 76 7.20 0.25 11.03
C VAL A 76 7.04 -1.26 11.13
N LEU A 77 7.34 -1.97 10.05
CA LEU A 77 7.30 -3.43 9.96
C LEU A 77 8.70 -3.99 9.74
N ALA A 78 9.17 -4.81 10.67
CA ALA A 78 10.40 -5.58 10.54
C ALA A 78 10.06 -7.04 10.27
N LEU A 79 10.65 -7.65 9.25
CA LEU A 79 10.40 -9.05 8.90
C LEU A 79 11.14 -10.02 9.83
N GLY A 80 12.24 -9.56 10.46
CA GLY A 80 13.06 -10.42 11.30
C GLY A 80 13.88 -11.46 10.53
N GLU A 81 14.31 -12.50 11.24
CA GLU A 81 15.04 -13.61 10.63
C GLU A 81 14.10 -14.57 9.92
N ARG A 82 14.63 -15.20 8.88
CA ARG A 82 13.90 -16.21 8.14
C ARG A 82 13.69 -17.46 8.99
N ASN A 83 12.45 -17.84 9.20
CA ASN A 83 12.09 -19.06 9.90
C ASN A 83 11.90 -20.22 8.90
N GLY A 84 12.77 -21.25 9.01
CA GLY A 84 12.63 -22.47 8.22
C GLY A 84 13.09 -22.41 6.77
N GLY A 85 12.87 -23.48 6.03
CA GLY A 85 13.18 -23.62 4.61
C GLY A 85 12.19 -22.91 3.69
N LEU A 86 12.45 -22.93 2.39
CA LEU A 86 11.45 -22.52 1.39
C LEU A 86 10.27 -23.51 1.46
N PRO A 87 9.04 -23.00 1.48
CA PRO A 87 7.87 -23.87 1.38
C PRO A 87 7.91 -24.63 0.04
N ASP A 88 7.30 -25.81 -0.01
CA ASP A 88 7.05 -26.50 -1.26
C ASP A 88 6.21 -25.61 -2.19
N LYS A 89 6.72 -25.34 -3.37
CA LYS A 89 6.07 -24.43 -4.32
C LYS A 89 4.66 -24.87 -4.70
N ARG A 90 4.43 -26.19 -4.81
CA ARG A 90 3.11 -26.74 -5.14
C ARG A 90 2.13 -26.54 -3.97
N ALA A 91 2.55 -26.83 -2.75
CA ALA A 91 1.75 -26.60 -1.57
C ALA A 91 1.40 -25.11 -1.43
N LEU A 92 2.39 -24.22 -1.57
CA LEU A 92 2.18 -22.79 -1.52
C LEU A 92 1.18 -22.30 -2.59
N LEU A 93 1.27 -22.82 -3.81
CA LEU A 93 0.31 -22.48 -4.87
C LEU A 93 -1.10 -22.93 -4.52
N ILE A 94 -1.26 -24.17 -4.05
CA ILE A 94 -2.56 -24.72 -3.64
C ILE A 94 -3.16 -23.86 -2.50
N ASP A 95 -2.37 -23.55 -1.48
CA ASP A 95 -2.82 -22.74 -0.35
C ASP A 95 -3.23 -21.33 -0.82
N THR A 96 -2.44 -20.71 -1.71
CA THR A 96 -2.73 -19.39 -2.28
C THR A 96 -4.04 -19.40 -3.06
N LEU A 97 -4.25 -20.39 -3.94
CA LEU A 97 -5.49 -20.51 -4.71
C LEU A 97 -6.70 -20.82 -3.82
N THR A 98 -6.53 -21.66 -2.80
CA THR A 98 -7.59 -21.95 -1.84
C THR A 98 -7.98 -20.70 -1.07
N TYR A 99 -6.99 -19.91 -0.64
CA TYR A 99 -7.24 -18.64 0.03
C TYR A 99 -7.94 -17.63 -0.88
N ALA A 100 -7.52 -17.53 -2.14
CA ALA A 100 -8.17 -16.67 -3.14
C ALA A 100 -9.65 -17.04 -3.35
N LEU A 101 -9.96 -18.33 -3.46
CA LEU A 101 -11.35 -18.82 -3.53
C LEU A 101 -12.14 -18.44 -2.28
N THR A 102 -11.56 -18.65 -1.10
CA THR A 102 -12.19 -18.26 0.18
C THR A 102 -12.54 -16.78 0.21
N ILE A 103 -11.63 -15.91 -0.26
CA ILE A 103 -11.89 -14.45 -0.35
C ILE A 103 -13.04 -14.19 -1.31
N MET A 104 -13.04 -14.80 -2.50
CA MET A 104 -14.07 -14.58 -3.52
C MET A 104 -15.45 -15.08 -3.09
N GLU A 105 -15.52 -16.15 -2.33
CA GLU A 105 -16.75 -16.74 -1.80
C GLU A 105 -17.26 -16.05 -0.53
N THR A 106 -16.44 -15.21 0.12
CA THR A 106 -16.83 -14.49 1.34
C THR A 106 -17.69 -13.28 0.96
N PRO A 107 -19.00 -13.28 1.19
CA PRO A 107 -19.89 -12.22 0.69
C PRO A 107 -19.80 -10.92 1.49
N ARG A 108 -19.26 -10.96 2.72
CA ARG A 108 -19.17 -9.79 3.62
C ARG A 108 -17.94 -9.87 4.50
N VAL A 109 -17.32 -8.71 4.71
CA VAL A 109 -16.30 -8.49 5.73
C VAL A 109 -16.73 -7.29 6.55
N TYR A 110 -16.99 -7.49 7.84
CA TYR A 110 -17.68 -6.51 8.69
C TYR A 110 -19.00 -6.07 8.04
N GLU A 111 -19.21 -4.75 7.91
CA GLU A 111 -20.41 -4.16 7.31
C GLU A 111 -20.33 -4.00 5.79
N ARG A 112 -19.25 -4.42 5.15
CA ARG A 112 -19.01 -4.20 3.73
C ARG A 112 -19.22 -5.47 2.91
N ALA A 113 -19.78 -5.32 1.72
CA ALA A 113 -19.79 -6.39 0.72
C ALA A 113 -18.35 -6.76 0.36
N ALA A 114 -18.09 -8.05 0.18
CA ALA A 114 -16.76 -8.60 -0.12
C ALA A 114 -16.86 -9.69 -1.18
N GLY A 115 -15.72 -10.16 -1.69
CA GLY A 115 -15.65 -11.19 -2.72
C GLY A 115 -16.48 -10.84 -3.96
N CYS A 116 -17.18 -11.82 -4.51
CA CYS A 116 -18.05 -11.61 -5.66
C CYS A 116 -19.21 -10.63 -5.35
N ALA A 117 -19.75 -10.65 -4.14
CA ALA A 117 -20.84 -9.75 -3.75
C ALA A 117 -20.43 -8.26 -3.74
N ALA A 118 -19.12 -7.96 -3.65
CA ALA A 118 -18.62 -6.58 -3.77
C ALA A 118 -18.82 -6.01 -5.18
N TYR A 119 -18.71 -6.84 -6.22
CA TYR A 119 -18.95 -6.41 -7.60
C TYR A 119 -20.44 -6.14 -7.85
N ASP A 120 -21.34 -6.96 -7.29
CA ASP A 120 -22.78 -6.72 -7.38
C ASP A 120 -23.15 -5.42 -6.67
N ALA A 121 -22.65 -5.21 -5.44
CA ALA A 121 -22.88 -3.99 -4.69
C ALA A 121 -22.32 -2.75 -5.40
N TRP A 122 -21.18 -2.89 -6.09
CA TRP A 122 -20.59 -1.81 -6.90
C TRP A 122 -21.45 -1.49 -8.12
N ALA A 123 -21.93 -2.51 -8.83
CA ALA A 123 -22.83 -2.31 -9.97
C ALA A 123 -24.14 -1.61 -9.54
N ASP A 124 -24.72 -2.02 -8.42
CA ASP A 124 -25.92 -1.41 -7.86
C ASP A 124 -25.66 0.06 -7.48
N ALA A 125 -24.52 0.36 -6.88
CA ALA A 125 -24.14 1.73 -6.52
C ALA A 125 -23.99 2.64 -7.76
N LEU A 126 -23.42 2.12 -8.87
CA LEU A 126 -23.29 2.89 -10.12
C LEU A 126 -24.65 3.26 -10.73
N LEU A 127 -25.69 2.46 -10.48
CA LEU A 127 -27.05 2.71 -10.97
C LEU A 127 -27.91 3.51 -9.98
N SER A 128 -27.38 3.81 -8.81
CA SER A 128 -28.14 4.49 -7.74
C SER A 128 -28.16 6.00 -7.96
N GLU A 129 -29.38 6.58 -8.01
CA GLU A 129 -29.58 8.03 -8.02
C GLU A 129 -29.03 8.72 -6.76
N SER A 130 -28.89 8.03 -5.64
CA SER A 130 -28.28 8.59 -4.43
C SER A 130 -26.77 8.80 -4.59
N GLU A 131 -26.12 7.98 -5.39
CA GLU A 131 -24.68 8.09 -5.67
C GLU A 131 -24.37 9.03 -6.85
N PHE A 132 -25.20 8.98 -7.89
CA PHE A 132 -25.04 9.80 -9.12
C PHE A 132 -26.34 10.58 -9.45
N PRO A 133 -26.78 11.50 -8.56
CA PRO A 133 -28.02 12.24 -8.81
C PRO A 133 -27.88 13.13 -10.03
N ALA A 134 -28.83 13.06 -10.95
CA ALA A 134 -28.83 13.85 -12.20
C ALA A 134 -28.78 15.38 -11.96
N SER A 135 -29.19 15.83 -10.76
CA SER A 135 -29.13 17.23 -10.37
C SER A 135 -27.85 17.65 -9.67
N ALA A 136 -26.89 16.74 -9.45
CA ALA A 136 -25.67 17.07 -8.75
C ALA A 136 -24.76 18.00 -9.59
N PRO A 137 -23.98 18.88 -8.93
CA PRO A 137 -23.00 19.70 -9.62
C PRO A 137 -21.96 18.83 -10.35
N LEU A 138 -21.60 19.22 -11.57
CA LEU A 138 -20.63 18.49 -12.40
C LEU A 138 -19.31 18.17 -11.66
N PRO A 139 -18.70 19.07 -10.87
CA PRO A 139 -17.48 18.73 -10.12
C PRO A 139 -17.64 17.54 -9.20
N LEU A 140 -18.77 17.41 -8.49
CA LEU A 140 -19.06 16.29 -7.61
C LEU A 140 -19.22 14.97 -8.39
N LEU A 141 -19.92 15.01 -9.53
CA LEU A 141 -20.07 13.84 -10.40
C LEU A 141 -18.72 13.39 -10.96
N MET A 142 -17.85 14.35 -11.34
CA MET A 142 -16.50 14.04 -11.83
C MET A 142 -15.62 13.42 -10.74
N GLU A 143 -15.66 13.94 -9.51
CA GLU A 143 -14.94 13.36 -8.38
C GLU A 143 -15.37 11.91 -8.13
N ARG A 144 -16.66 11.65 -8.07
CA ARG A 144 -17.21 10.30 -7.90
C ARG A 144 -16.82 9.38 -9.07
N LEU A 145 -16.89 9.86 -10.31
CA LEU A 145 -16.45 9.10 -11.49
C LEU A 145 -14.97 8.73 -11.43
N MET A 146 -14.12 9.64 -10.97
CA MET A 146 -12.68 9.35 -10.80
C MET A 146 -12.45 8.24 -9.78
N CYS A 147 -13.16 8.24 -8.64
CA CYS A 147 -13.08 7.13 -7.68
C CYS A 147 -13.49 5.78 -8.30
N GLN A 148 -14.52 5.76 -9.16
CA GLN A 148 -14.94 4.54 -9.86
C GLN A 148 -13.88 4.10 -10.89
N LEU A 149 -13.28 5.04 -11.61
CA LEU A 149 -12.21 4.77 -12.57
C LEU A 149 -10.99 4.17 -11.88
N ASP A 150 -10.58 4.70 -10.74
CA ASP A 150 -9.47 4.16 -9.94
C ASP A 150 -9.76 2.71 -9.51
N GLY A 151 -10.97 2.42 -9.05
CA GLY A 151 -11.41 1.06 -8.74
C GLY A 151 -11.33 0.13 -9.95
N ALA A 152 -11.77 0.58 -11.13
CA ALA A 152 -11.71 -0.19 -12.37
C ALA A 152 -10.25 -0.43 -12.83
N CYS A 153 -9.36 0.56 -12.68
CA CYS A 153 -7.93 0.40 -12.96
C CYS A 153 -7.28 -0.64 -12.05
N MET A 154 -7.58 -0.62 -10.76
CA MET A 154 -7.07 -1.63 -9.80
C MET A 154 -7.49 -3.05 -10.17
N ILE A 155 -8.71 -3.24 -10.69
CA ILE A 155 -9.19 -4.55 -11.19
C ILE A 155 -8.45 -4.91 -12.48
N GLY A 156 -8.27 -3.97 -13.40
CA GLY A 156 -7.54 -4.15 -14.65
C GLY A 156 -6.09 -4.59 -14.41
N ASP A 157 -5.43 -3.98 -13.45
CA ASP A 157 -4.05 -4.35 -13.07
C ASP A 157 -3.97 -5.80 -12.54
N ARG A 158 -4.97 -6.26 -11.80
CA ARG A 158 -5.07 -7.66 -11.36
C ARG A 158 -5.23 -8.64 -12.50
N TYR A 159 -5.87 -8.23 -13.60
CA TYR A 159 -5.98 -9.05 -14.80
C TYR A 159 -4.61 -9.44 -15.38
N GLN A 160 -3.58 -8.61 -15.19
CA GLN A 160 -2.23 -8.92 -15.63
C GLN A 160 -1.59 -10.07 -14.84
N ALA A 161 -2.04 -10.32 -13.62
CA ALA A 161 -1.49 -11.39 -12.76
C ALA A 161 -1.70 -12.81 -13.34
N HIS A 162 -2.65 -13.01 -14.25
CA HIS A 162 -2.87 -14.32 -14.89
C HIS A 162 -1.78 -14.68 -15.90
N ARG A 163 -0.90 -13.73 -16.27
CA ARG A 163 0.18 -13.93 -17.25
C ARG A 163 1.45 -14.50 -16.64
N PHE A 164 1.52 -14.63 -15.32
CA PHE A 164 2.63 -15.17 -14.57
C PHE A 164 2.28 -16.53 -13.95
#